data_594c75ebfef6a5248e18226097592847
#
_entry.id   594c75ebfef6a5248e18226097592847
#
_cell.length_a   1.000
_cell.length_b   1.000
_cell.length_c   1.000
_cell.angle_alpha   90.00
_cell.angle_beta   90.00
_cell.angle_gamma   90.00
#
_symmetry.space_group_name_H-M   'P 1'
#
loop_
_entity.id
_entity.type
_entity.pdbx_description
1 polymer ?
#
loop_
_entity_poly.entity_id
_entity_poly.type
_entity_poly.pdbx_seq_one_letter_code
_entity_poly.pdbx_strand_id
1 'polypeptide(L)'
;VGTKGTVKSLDFEQLKKINLNCFFVNTYHLHLQPGEDRVFDLGGLHRFIGWNKLLMTDSGGFQVFSQARNSSFGGRRALAGAETETLAKIDEDGVTFKSFKDGSVHRFTPEKSIEIQKKLGADIILAFDECTYYPATYEYAKKAMERTHRWAGRCLEAFKKRSRFNQGLYGIVQGSVFEDLRKKSARFVGSLPFAGLAIGGVSVGESKTEMAKALEWVIPDLPEEKPRHLLG
;
A
#
# COMPACT_ATOMS: atom_id res chain seq x y z
N VAL A 1 -10.78 -5.25 6.25
CA VAL A 1 -10.44 -4.01 5.51
C VAL A 1 -11.64 -3.09 5.48
N GLY A 2 -11.46 -1.84 5.88
CA GLY A 2 -12.47 -0.79 5.82
C GLY A 2 -12.18 0.22 4.72
N THR A 3 -12.50 -0.11 3.48
CA THR A 3 -12.08 0.61 2.26
C THR A 3 -12.21 2.14 2.33
N LYS A 4 -13.30 2.65 2.90
CA LYS A 4 -13.54 4.10 3.11
C LYS A 4 -13.76 4.45 4.59
N GLY A 5 -13.09 3.73 5.48
CA GLY A 5 -13.29 3.85 6.92
C GLY A 5 -14.49 3.08 7.47
N THR A 6 -15.13 2.25 6.65
CA THR A 6 -16.25 1.39 7.05
C THR A 6 -16.00 -0.05 6.64
N VAL A 7 -16.30 -1.00 7.52
CA VAL A 7 -16.25 -2.44 7.22
C VAL A 7 -17.61 -2.84 6.65
N LYS A 8 -17.62 -3.45 5.46
CA LYS A 8 -18.87 -3.89 4.82
C LYS A 8 -19.59 -4.90 5.72
N SER A 9 -20.89 -4.73 5.86
CA SER A 9 -21.80 -5.64 6.57
C SER A 9 -21.59 -5.75 8.08
N LEU A 10 -20.71 -4.95 8.67
CA LEU A 10 -20.49 -4.91 10.12
C LEU A 10 -20.48 -3.47 10.61
N ASP A 11 -21.24 -3.19 11.67
CA ASP A 11 -21.16 -1.92 12.40
C ASP A 11 -20.03 -1.94 13.44
N PHE A 12 -19.74 -0.78 14.03
CA PHE A 12 -18.65 -0.67 15.01
C PHE A 12 -18.93 -1.42 16.32
N GLU A 13 -20.19 -1.57 16.72
CA GLU A 13 -20.54 -2.36 17.91
C GLU A 13 -20.27 -3.85 17.68
N GLN A 14 -20.55 -4.36 16.48
CA GLN A 14 -20.21 -5.73 16.09
C GLN A 14 -18.69 -5.92 16.02
N LEU A 15 -17.93 -4.93 15.50
CA LEU A 15 -16.46 -4.98 15.47
C LEU A 15 -15.86 -4.97 16.89
N LYS A 16 -16.47 -4.24 17.83
CA LYS A 16 -16.06 -4.27 19.24
C LYS A 16 -16.34 -5.63 19.89
N LYS A 17 -17.50 -6.23 19.61
CA LYS A 17 -17.87 -7.56 20.15
C LYS A 17 -16.91 -8.67 19.72
N ILE A 18 -16.38 -8.64 18.50
CA ILE A 18 -15.35 -9.59 18.05
C ILE A 18 -13.93 -9.19 18.50
N ASN A 19 -13.82 -8.19 19.36
CA ASN A 19 -12.55 -7.68 19.90
C ASN A 19 -11.53 -7.27 18.83
N LEU A 20 -11.99 -6.68 17.71
CA LEU A 20 -11.12 -6.14 16.68
C LEU A 20 -10.34 -4.94 17.26
N ASN A 21 -9.02 -5.01 17.21
CA ASN A 21 -8.15 -3.97 17.78
C ASN A 21 -7.50 -3.07 16.73
N CYS A 22 -7.40 -3.52 15.49
CA CYS A 22 -6.86 -2.75 14.39
C CYS A 22 -7.60 -3.10 13.11
N PHE A 23 -7.88 -2.14 12.25
CA PHE A 23 -8.29 -2.42 10.88
C PHE A 23 -7.65 -1.50 9.85
N PHE A 24 -7.64 -1.98 8.63
CA PHE A 24 -6.95 -1.39 7.51
C PHE A 24 -7.89 -0.50 6.69
N VAL A 25 -7.43 0.69 6.28
CA VAL A 25 -8.19 1.67 5.51
C VAL A 25 -7.41 2.05 4.25
N ASN A 26 -8.09 2.18 3.10
CA ASN A 26 -7.41 2.40 1.84
C ASN A 26 -7.21 3.88 1.51
N THR A 27 -5.96 4.29 1.42
CA THR A 27 -5.53 5.66 1.08
C THR A 27 -6.07 6.10 -0.28
N TYR A 28 -5.96 5.27 -1.31
CA TYR A 28 -6.45 5.58 -2.65
C TYR A 28 -7.93 5.96 -2.67
N HIS A 29 -8.78 5.16 -2.02
CA HIS A 29 -10.22 5.41 -2.00
C HIS A 29 -10.60 6.65 -1.19
N LEU A 30 -9.90 6.90 -0.09
CA LEU A 30 -10.13 8.09 0.73
C LEU A 30 -9.62 9.35 0.07
N HIS A 31 -8.52 9.29 -0.69
CA HIS A 31 -8.02 10.39 -1.49
C HIS A 31 -9.05 10.81 -2.56
N LEU A 32 -9.60 9.84 -3.31
CA LEU A 32 -10.62 10.15 -4.31
C LEU A 32 -11.95 10.61 -3.68
N GLN A 33 -12.28 10.13 -2.48
CA GLN A 33 -13.50 10.50 -1.79
C GLN A 33 -13.50 10.01 -0.34
N PRO A 34 -13.62 10.92 0.65
CA PRO A 34 -14.03 12.32 0.57
C PRO A 34 -12.90 13.31 0.27
N GLY A 35 -11.64 12.87 0.19
CA GLY A 35 -10.42 13.65 0.11
C GLY A 35 -9.74 13.79 1.48
N GLU A 36 -8.41 13.73 1.47
CA GLU A 36 -7.60 13.78 2.70
C GLU A 36 -7.73 15.10 3.47
N ASP A 37 -7.93 16.23 2.76
CA ASP A 37 -8.09 17.54 3.39
C ASP A 37 -9.37 17.59 4.24
N ARG A 38 -10.48 17.10 3.70
CA ARG A 38 -11.74 17.03 4.43
C ARG A 38 -11.65 16.14 5.67
N VAL A 39 -10.97 14.99 5.56
CA VAL A 39 -10.74 14.11 6.71
C VAL A 39 -9.87 14.80 7.76
N PHE A 40 -8.82 15.52 7.33
CA PHE A 40 -7.94 16.28 8.21
C PHE A 40 -8.70 17.37 8.97
N ASP A 41 -9.54 18.15 8.29
CA ASP A 41 -10.35 19.23 8.89
C ASP A 41 -11.34 18.69 9.92
N LEU A 42 -11.86 17.48 9.70
CA LEU A 42 -12.75 16.78 10.64
C LEU A 42 -12.00 16.13 11.82
N GLY A 43 -10.66 16.27 11.89
CA GLY A 43 -9.85 15.80 13.00
C GLY A 43 -9.23 14.43 12.78
N GLY A 44 -9.08 14.00 11.53
CA GLY A 44 -8.47 12.73 11.12
C GLY A 44 -9.43 11.55 11.12
N LEU A 45 -8.96 10.40 10.65
CA LEU A 45 -9.77 9.19 10.48
C LEU A 45 -10.48 8.75 11.75
N HIS A 46 -9.82 8.76 12.90
CA HIS A 46 -10.43 8.35 14.17
C HIS A 46 -11.72 9.11 14.46
N ARG A 47 -11.69 10.44 14.31
CA ARG A 47 -12.90 11.27 14.52
C ARG A 47 -13.89 11.14 13.39
N PHE A 48 -13.39 11.07 12.14
CA PHE A 48 -14.22 10.95 10.95
C PHE A 48 -15.11 9.70 10.97
N ILE A 49 -14.58 8.56 11.46
CA ILE A 49 -15.31 7.29 11.48
C ILE A 49 -15.81 6.89 12.88
N GLY A 50 -15.46 7.62 13.93
CA GLY A 50 -15.85 7.27 15.30
C GLY A 50 -15.16 6.02 15.89
N TRP A 51 -13.92 5.74 15.46
CA TRP A 51 -13.14 4.58 15.90
C TRP A 51 -11.99 5.01 16.81
N ASN A 52 -11.85 4.35 17.97
CA ASN A 52 -10.88 4.72 19.01
C ASN A 52 -9.74 3.70 19.24
N LYS A 53 -9.67 2.64 18.39
CA LYS A 53 -8.58 1.67 18.40
C LYS A 53 -7.70 1.87 17.18
N LEU A 54 -6.64 1.09 17.01
CA LEU A 54 -5.64 1.27 15.97
C LEU A 54 -6.22 1.25 14.54
N LEU A 55 -5.72 2.16 13.73
CA LEU A 55 -5.97 2.25 12.30
C LEU A 55 -4.65 2.16 11.54
N MET A 56 -4.67 1.44 10.44
CA MET A 56 -3.58 1.38 9.49
C MET A 56 -4.06 1.82 8.11
N THR A 57 -3.29 2.64 7.42
CA THR A 57 -3.52 2.97 6.00
C THR A 57 -2.49 2.31 5.12
N ASP A 58 -2.92 1.90 3.91
CA ASP A 58 -1.99 1.51 2.85
C ASP A 58 -1.32 2.74 2.22
N SER A 59 -0.33 2.48 1.34
CA SER A 59 0.33 3.53 0.56
C SER A 59 -0.54 4.09 -0.57
N GLY A 60 -1.64 3.40 -0.93
CA GLY A 60 -2.43 3.65 -2.13
C GLY A 60 -1.85 3.04 -3.41
N GLY A 61 -0.62 2.52 -3.37
CA GLY A 61 0.06 1.97 -4.53
C GLY A 61 -0.66 0.78 -5.16
N PHE A 62 -0.99 -0.23 -4.35
CA PHE A 62 -1.62 -1.46 -4.84
C PHE A 62 -2.89 -1.20 -5.68
N GLN A 63 -3.79 -0.32 -5.23
CA GLN A 63 -5.03 -0.03 -5.94
C GLN A 63 -4.75 0.65 -7.29
N VAL A 64 -3.77 1.54 -7.35
CA VAL A 64 -3.36 2.20 -8.58
C VAL A 64 -2.80 1.19 -9.58
N PHE A 65 -1.92 0.28 -9.13
CA PHE A 65 -1.32 -0.76 -9.97
C PHE A 65 -2.33 -1.81 -10.44
N SER A 66 -3.23 -2.25 -9.55
CA SER A 66 -4.25 -3.25 -9.89
C SER A 66 -5.26 -2.72 -10.91
N GLN A 67 -5.59 -1.44 -10.87
CA GLN A 67 -6.48 -0.81 -11.85
C GLN A 67 -5.80 -0.62 -13.21
N ALA A 68 -4.52 -0.27 -13.25
CA ALA A 68 -3.75 -0.25 -14.48
C ALA A 68 -3.79 -1.60 -15.20
N ARG A 69 -3.71 -2.71 -14.43
CA ARG A 69 -3.80 -4.07 -14.95
C ARG A 69 -5.21 -4.43 -15.43
N ASN A 70 -6.25 -4.08 -14.69
CA ASN A 70 -7.62 -4.42 -15.04
C ASN A 70 -8.07 -3.77 -16.36
N SER A 71 -7.51 -2.64 -16.73
CA SER A 71 -7.73 -2.04 -18.06
C SER A 71 -7.01 -2.82 -19.18
N SER A 72 -5.89 -3.48 -18.87
CA SER A 72 -5.12 -4.28 -19.86
C SER A 72 -5.59 -5.75 -19.92
N PHE A 73 -6.24 -6.27 -18.86
CA PHE A 73 -6.67 -7.66 -18.71
C PHE A 73 -8.17 -7.83 -18.37
N GLY A 74 -8.92 -6.73 -18.30
CA GLY A 74 -10.36 -6.79 -18.01
C GLY A 74 -11.08 -7.65 -19.03
N GLY A 75 -11.69 -8.74 -18.54
CA GLY A 75 -12.37 -9.82 -19.28
C GLY A 75 -13.58 -9.42 -20.13
N ARG A 76 -13.44 -8.35 -20.92
CA ARG A 76 -14.18 -8.11 -22.15
C ARG A 76 -13.17 -8.07 -23.28
N ARG A 77 -13.19 -9.11 -24.10
CA ARG A 77 -12.55 -9.21 -25.40
C ARG A 77 -12.46 -7.81 -26.02
N ALA A 78 -11.27 -7.20 -26.01
CA ALA A 78 -11.04 -5.99 -26.79
C ALA A 78 -11.40 -6.33 -28.22
N LEU A 79 -12.42 -5.70 -28.75
CA LEU A 79 -12.68 -5.70 -30.19
C LEU A 79 -11.42 -5.18 -30.83
N ALA A 80 -10.83 -5.96 -31.73
CA ALA A 80 -9.61 -5.65 -32.44
C ALA A 80 -9.68 -4.23 -33.00
N GLY A 81 -8.77 -3.34 -32.55
CA GLY A 81 -8.64 -2.00 -33.08
C GLY A 81 -8.76 -0.80 -32.10
N ALA A 82 -9.12 -1.01 -30.84
CA ALA A 82 -9.12 0.09 -29.88
C ALA A 82 -7.76 0.13 -29.14
N GLU A 83 -7.04 1.25 -29.24
CA GLU A 83 -5.92 1.56 -28.36
C GLU A 83 -6.42 1.55 -26.92
N THR A 84 -6.02 0.54 -26.12
CA THR A 84 -6.35 0.47 -24.70
C THR A 84 -5.53 1.55 -23.99
N GLU A 85 -6.14 2.69 -23.69
CA GLU A 85 -5.53 3.70 -22.81
C GLU A 85 -5.17 3.00 -21.48
N THR A 86 -3.89 2.94 -21.18
CA THR A 86 -3.41 2.44 -19.88
C THR A 86 -3.86 3.42 -18.79
N LEU A 87 -4.71 2.95 -17.86
CA LEU A 87 -5.26 3.78 -16.77
C LEU A 87 -4.21 4.22 -15.76
N ALA A 88 -3.00 3.66 -15.78
CA ALA A 88 -1.89 4.11 -14.96
C ALA A 88 -0.55 3.96 -15.67
N LYS A 89 0.34 4.92 -15.43
CA LYS A 89 1.73 4.96 -15.94
C LYS A 89 2.68 5.08 -14.75
N ILE A 90 3.63 4.13 -14.68
CA ILE A 90 4.68 4.10 -13.65
C ILE A 90 5.95 4.68 -14.25
N ASP A 91 6.62 5.53 -13.48
CA ASP A 91 7.97 6.01 -13.76
C ASP A 91 8.83 6.01 -12.49
N GLU A 92 10.03 6.55 -12.53
CA GLU A 92 10.94 6.57 -11.40
C GLU A 92 10.46 7.47 -10.26
N ASP A 93 9.67 8.49 -10.57
CA ASP A 93 9.19 9.46 -9.59
C ASP A 93 7.88 9.04 -8.92
N GLY A 94 7.10 8.15 -9.54
CA GLY A 94 5.81 7.73 -9.00
C GLY A 94 4.87 7.12 -10.03
N VAL A 95 3.58 7.31 -9.82
CA VAL A 95 2.51 6.74 -10.65
C VAL A 95 1.49 7.79 -11.00
N THR A 96 1.22 7.97 -12.29
CA THR A 96 0.11 8.77 -12.79
C THR A 96 -1.05 7.86 -13.17
N PHE A 97 -2.26 8.18 -12.72
CA PHE A 97 -3.45 7.36 -12.98
C PHE A 97 -4.70 8.21 -13.20
N LYS A 98 -5.69 7.64 -13.89
CA LYS A 98 -7.03 8.23 -14.06
C LYS A 98 -7.97 7.68 -12.99
N SER A 99 -8.72 8.56 -12.34
CA SER A 99 -9.77 8.20 -11.39
C SER A 99 -10.89 7.47 -12.12
N PHE A 100 -11.30 6.31 -11.61
CA PHE A 100 -12.46 5.57 -12.15
C PHE A 100 -13.80 6.26 -11.87
N LYS A 101 -13.83 7.26 -10.98
CA LYS A 101 -15.05 7.97 -10.59
C LYS A 101 -15.44 9.05 -11.58
N ASP A 102 -14.48 9.85 -12.01
CA ASP A 102 -14.69 11.09 -12.75
C ASP A 102 -13.69 11.32 -13.89
N GLY A 103 -12.75 10.38 -14.09
CA GLY A 103 -11.71 10.45 -15.11
C GLY A 103 -10.61 11.46 -14.82
N SER A 104 -10.61 12.13 -13.65
CA SER A 104 -9.56 13.07 -13.27
C SER A 104 -8.19 12.38 -13.19
N VAL A 105 -7.14 13.11 -13.55
CA VAL A 105 -5.76 12.60 -13.52
C VAL A 105 -5.13 12.93 -12.19
N HIS A 106 -4.59 11.90 -11.54
CA HIS A 106 -3.89 11.98 -10.27
C HIS A 106 -2.47 11.49 -10.41
N ARG A 107 -1.58 12.01 -9.55
CA ARG A 107 -0.21 11.53 -9.44
C ARG A 107 0.14 11.22 -8.00
N PHE A 108 0.57 9.99 -7.74
CA PHE A 108 1.14 9.56 -6.49
C PHE A 108 2.65 9.44 -6.63
N THR A 109 3.35 10.11 -5.74
CA THR A 109 4.79 9.94 -5.49
C THR A 109 4.97 9.44 -4.06
N PRO A 110 6.15 8.97 -3.65
CA PRO A 110 6.43 8.66 -2.25
C PRO A 110 6.04 9.78 -1.30
N GLU A 111 6.41 11.01 -1.63
CA GLU A 111 6.10 12.19 -0.82
C GLU A 111 4.60 12.48 -0.73
N LYS A 112 3.89 12.35 -1.88
CA LYS A 112 2.44 12.61 -1.91
C LYS A 112 1.67 11.55 -1.14
N SER A 113 2.06 10.27 -1.25
CA SER A 113 1.47 9.19 -0.46
C SER A 113 1.61 9.43 1.04
N ILE A 114 2.82 9.80 1.48
CA ILE A 114 3.07 10.13 2.90
C ILE A 114 2.27 11.37 3.34
N GLU A 115 2.18 12.41 2.51
CA GLU A 115 1.37 13.61 2.80
C GLU A 115 -0.11 13.23 3.02
N ILE A 116 -0.68 12.44 2.10
CA ILE A 116 -2.08 12.00 2.19
C ILE A 116 -2.30 11.22 3.50
N GLN A 117 -1.46 10.21 3.77
CA GLN A 117 -1.60 9.38 4.97
C GLN A 117 -1.40 10.18 6.26
N LYS A 118 -0.53 11.19 6.26
CA LYS A 118 -0.38 12.11 7.39
C LYS A 118 -1.64 12.92 7.63
N LYS A 119 -2.30 13.42 6.60
CA LYS A 119 -3.58 14.13 6.71
C LYS A 119 -4.71 13.21 7.15
N LEU A 120 -4.74 11.97 6.68
CA LEU A 120 -5.70 10.97 7.12
C LEU A 120 -5.58 10.65 8.62
N GLY A 121 -4.36 10.60 9.17
CA GLY A 121 -4.15 10.48 10.62
C GLY A 121 -4.40 9.09 11.18
N ALA A 122 -4.12 8.01 10.43
CA ALA A 122 -4.04 6.66 10.97
C ALA A 122 -2.80 6.50 11.86
N ASP A 123 -2.82 5.57 12.82
CA ASP A 123 -1.69 5.31 13.73
C ASP A 123 -0.49 4.71 13.00
N ILE A 124 -0.75 3.84 12.03
CA ILE A 124 0.26 3.17 11.22
C ILE A 124 0.03 3.54 9.76
N ILE A 125 1.09 3.99 9.10
CA ILE A 125 1.10 4.32 7.68
C ILE A 125 2.17 3.53 6.95
N LEU A 126 1.97 3.26 5.66
CA LEU A 126 2.87 2.44 4.86
C LEU A 126 3.67 3.28 3.87
N ALA A 127 4.94 2.92 3.67
CA ALA A 127 5.78 3.48 2.63
C ALA A 127 5.18 3.17 1.25
N PHE A 128 5.35 4.11 0.30
CA PHE A 128 4.91 3.91 -1.08
C PHE A 128 5.80 2.88 -1.77
N ASP A 129 5.19 1.89 -2.41
CA ASP A 129 5.86 0.75 -3.00
C ASP A 129 5.27 0.39 -4.37
N GLU A 130 6.05 -0.29 -5.19
CA GLU A 130 5.56 -0.91 -6.41
C GLU A 130 5.27 -2.39 -6.18
N CYS A 131 3.98 -2.71 -6.04
CA CYS A 131 3.53 -4.09 -5.92
C CYS A 131 3.58 -4.79 -7.28
N THR A 132 4.47 -5.78 -7.41
CA THR A 132 4.64 -6.56 -8.62
C THR A 132 3.45 -7.49 -8.83
N TYR A 133 2.90 -7.54 -10.03
CA TYR A 133 1.87 -8.50 -10.42
C TYR A 133 2.43 -9.95 -10.51
N TYR A 134 1.56 -10.92 -10.50
CA TYR A 134 1.91 -12.33 -10.69
C TYR A 134 1.15 -12.90 -11.92
N PRO A 135 1.83 -13.71 -12.77
CA PRO A 135 3.27 -13.95 -12.81
C PRO A 135 4.05 -12.77 -13.41
N ALA A 136 5.22 -12.47 -12.86
CA ALA A 136 6.12 -11.46 -13.37
C ALA A 136 7.49 -12.09 -13.71
N THR A 137 8.20 -11.51 -14.68
CA THR A 137 9.57 -11.91 -14.96
C THR A 137 10.50 -11.48 -13.81
N TYR A 138 11.59 -12.23 -13.63
CA TYR A 138 12.61 -11.87 -12.64
C TYR A 138 13.14 -10.44 -12.81
N GLU A 139 13.43 -10.05 -14.06
CA GLU A 139 13.95 -8.71 -14.37
C GLU A 139 12.98 -7.59 -13.99
N TYR A 140 11.68 -7.79 -14.23
CA TYR A 140 10.68 -6.83 -13.82
C TYR A 140 10.55 -6.77 -12.30
N ALA A 141 10.45 -7.92 -11.62
CA ALA A 141 10.37 -7.99 -10.18
C ALA A 141 11.58 -7.34 -9.49
N LYS A 142 12.79 -7.53 -10.04
CA LYS A 142 14.01 -6.89 -9.56
C LYS A 142 13.95 -5.36 -9.71
N LYS A 143 13.55 -4.86 -10.89
CA LYS A 143 13.41 -3.40 -11.12
C LYS A 143 12.37 -2.77 -10.19
N ALA A 144 11.21 -3.41 -10.02
CA ALA A 144 10.14 -2.95 -9.12
C ALA A 144 10.61 -2.92 -7.65
N MET A 145 11.30 -3.97 -7.20
CA MET A 145 11.89 -4.03 -5.87
C MET A 145 12.92 -2.90 -5.66
N GLU A 146 13.83 -2.70 -6.61
CA GLU A 146 14.86 -1.67 -6.51
C GLU A 146 14.26 -0.25 -6.53
N ARG A 147 13.19 -0.02 -7.29
CA ARG A 147 12.41 1.23 -7.24
C ARG A 147 11.73 1.40 -5.88
N THR A 148 11.10 0.36 -5.35
CA THR A 148 10.54 0.37 -3.99
C THR A 148 11.58 0.75 -2.94
N HIS A 149 12.82 0.25 -3.05
CA HIS A 149 13.90 0.63 -2.15
C HIS A 149 14.27 2.12 -2.23
N ARG A 150 14.32 2.70 -3.43
CA ARG A 150 14.56 4.15 -3.60
C ARG A 150 13.40 4.97 -3.05
N TRP A 151 12.18 4.54 -3.30
CA TRP A 151 10.97 5.17 -2.76
C TRP A 151 10.88 5.08 -1.23
N ALA A 152 11.36 3.99 -0.63
CA ALA A 152 11.43 3.84 0.83
C ALA A 152 12.25 4.96 1.48
N GLY A 153 13.41 5.31 0.91
CA GLY A 153 14.22 6.44 1.36
C GLY A 153 13.48 7.77 1.24
N ARG A 154 12.81 8.03 0.11
CA ARG A 154 12.00 9.24 -0.11
C ARG A 154 10.83 9.33 0.87
N CYS A 155 10.16 8.21 1.17
CA CYS A 155 9.11 8.16 2.19
C CYS A 155 9.62 8.54 3.56
N LEU A 156 10.79 8.02 3.97
CA LEU A 156 11.41 8.37 5.25
C LEU A 156 11.72 9.87 5.35
N GLU A 157 12.27 10.46 4.29
CA GLU A 157 12.54 11.91 4.28
C GLU A 157 11.24 12.73 4.35
N ALA A 158 10.20 12.35 3.60
CA ALA A 158 8.90 13.00 3.68
C ALA A 158 8.24 12.84 5.06
N PHE A 159 8.48 11.70 5.72
CA PHE A 159 7.94 11.42 7.04
C PHE A 159 8.54 12.28 8.14
N LYS A 160 9.79 12.74 8.03
CA LYS A 160 10.44 13.64 9.00
C LYS A 160 9.72 14.99 9.15
N LYS A 161 8.99 15.43 8.15
CA LYS A 161 8.20 16.66 8.25
C LYS A 161 7.15 16.53 9.36
N ARG A 162 6.91 17.62 10.10
CA ARG A 162 5.96 17.64 11.21
C ARG A 162 4.57 17.19 10.78
N SER A 163 3.91 16.36 11.58
CA SER A 163 2.52 15.95 11.43
C SER A 163 1.68 16.43 12.63
N ARG A 164 0.39 16.60 12.42
CA ARG A 164 -0.58 16.84 13.51
C ARG A 164 -0.79 15.58 14.35
N PHE A 165 -0.67 14.41 13.72
CA PHE A 165 -0.96 13.12 14.35
C PHE A 165 0.34 12.39 14.67
N ASN A 166 0.33 11.59 15.74
CA ASN A 166 1.42 10.69 16.07
C ASN A 166 1.24 9.39 15.27
N GLN A 167 2.20 9.07 14.41
CA GLN A 167 2.09 7.96 13.45
C GLN A 167 3.40 7.17 13.38
N GLY A 168 3.29 5.85 13.17
CA GLY A 168 4.42 4.99 12.83
C GLY A 168 4.47 4.70 11.33
N LEU A 169 5.62 4.90 10.69
CA LEU A 169 5.84 4.54 9.29
C LEU A 169 6.42 3.13 9.18
N TYR A 170 5.76 2.26 8.42
CA TYR A 170 6.23 0.90 8.11
C TYR A 170 6.83 0.84 6.71
N GLY A 171 8.00 0.19 6.58
CA GLY A 171 8.61 -0.14 5.30
C GLY A 171 7.99 -1.39 4.68
N ILE A 172 8.02 -1.51 3.36
CA ILE A 172 7.43 -2.64 2.65
C ILE A 172 8.51 -3.47 1.96
N VAL A 173 8.53 -4.78 2.26
CA VAL A 173 9.39 -5.78 1.61
C VAL A 173 8.70 -6.28 0.36
N GLN A 174 9.39 -6.20 -0.80
CA GLN A 174 8.95 -6.69 -2.09
C GLN A 174 9.89 -7.80 -2.61
N GLY A 175 9.68 -8.33 -3.81
CA GLY A 175 10.55 -9.35 -4.43
C GLY A 175 9.80 -10.49 -5.13
N SER A 176 8.45 -10.37 -5.26
CA SER A 176 7.61 -11.36 -5.95
C SER A 176 7.84 -12.79 -5.37
N VAL A 177 7.96 -13.80 -6.20
CA VAL A 177 8.21 -15.21 -5.82
C VAL A 177 9.68 -15.61 -5.99
N PHE A 178 10.61 -14.66 -5.91
CA PHE A 178 12.04 -14.90 -6.08
C PHE A 178 12.78 -14.77 -4.74
N GLU A 179 13.38 -15.86 -4.28
CA GLU A 179 14.02 -15.98 -2.97
C GLU A 179 15.11 -14.94 -2.73
N ASP A 180 16.02 -14.78 -3.67
CA ASP A 180 17.13 -13.84 -3.59
C ASP A 180 16.67 -12.38 -3.49
N LEU A 181 15.62 -12.02 -4.26
CA LEU A 181 15.02 -10.68 -4.20
C LEU A 181 14.32 -10.45 -2.87
N ARG A 182 13.56 -11.43 -2.37
CA ARG A 182 12.88 -11.36 -1.07
C ARG A 182 13.87 -11.15 0.08
N LYS A 183 14.94 -11.94 0.13
CA LYS A 183 16.01 -11.81 1.14
C LYS A 183 16.73 -10.47 1.03
N LYS A 184 17.09 -10.06 -0.20
CA LYS A 184 17.71 -8.74 -0.45
C LYS A 184 16.81 -7.61 0.05
N SER A 185 15.53 -7.66 -0.26
CA SER A 185 14.56 -6.66 0.16
C SER A 185 14.37 -6.63 1.68
N ALA A 186 14.26 -7.80 2.33
CA ALA A 186 14.11 -7.90 3.77
C ALA A 186 15.28 -7.25 4.51
N ARG A 187 16.51 -7.55 4.12
CA ARG A 187 17.73 -6.96 4.71
C ARG A 187 17.79 -5.45 4.49
N PHE A 188 17.52 -5.00 3.27
CA PHE A 188 17.56 -3.57 2.95
C PHE A 188 16.49 -2.79 3.74
N VAL A 189 15.23 -3.18 3.65
CA VAL A 189 14.13 -2.47 4.33
C VAL A 189 14.26 -2.60 5.84
N GLY A 190 14.70 -3.77 6.33
CA GLY A 190 14.96 -4.03 7.74
C GLY A 190 16.03 -3.13 8.36
N SER A 191 17.07 -2.75 7.59
CA SER A 191 18.13 -1.86 8.04
C SER A 191 17.72 -0.38 8.13
N LEU A 192 16.59 0.00 7.51
CA LEU A 192 16.10 1.38 7.52
C LEU A 192 15.34 1.72 8.82
N PRO A 193 15.29 2.99 9.25
CA PRO A 193 14.68 3.40 10.51
C PRO A 193 13.14 3.45 10.45
N PHE A 194 12.52 2.43 9.92
CA PHE A 194 11.07 2.25 9.98
C PHE A 194 10.62 1.79 11.36
N ALA A 195 9.45 2.24 11.81
CA ALA A 195 8.83 1.83 13.07
C ALA A 195 8.35 0.37 13.06
N GLY A 196 8.13 -0.19 11.89
CA GLY A 196 7.74 -1.57 11.66
C GLY A 196 7.91 -1.95 10.20
N LEU A 197 7.62 -3.20 9.85
CA LEU A 197 7.85 -3.77 8.53
C LEU A 197 6.59 -4.46 8.01
N ALA A 198 6.27 -4.27 6.74
CA ALA A 198 5.21 -4.98 6.06
C ALA A 198 5.79 -5.90 4.98
N ILE A 199 5.24 -7.11 4.87
CA ILE A 199 5.59 -8.06 3.81
C ILE A 199 4.53 -7.89 2.72
N GLY A 200 4.92 -7.24 1.61
CA GLY A 200 4.07 -6.98 0.47
C GLY A 200 4.32 -7.92 -0.72
N GLY A 201 3.57 -7.74 -1.80
CA GLY A 201 3.69 -8.55 -3.01
C GLY A 201 3.40 -10.03 -2.79
N VAL A 202 2.45 -10.32 -1.90
CA VAL A 202 1.83 -11.63 -1.68
C VAL A 202 0.32 -11.49 -1.84
N SER A 203 -0.39 -12.59 -2.10
CA SER A 203 -1.83 -12.60 -2.47
C SER A 203 -2.15 -11.80 -3.76
N VAL A 204 -1.22 -11.81 -4.71
CA VAL A 204 -1.36 -11.12 -6.01
C VAL A 204 -1.63 -12.08 -7.17
N GLY A 205 -1.86 -13.36 -6.87
CA GLY A 205 -2.20 -14.42 -7.84
C GLY A 205 -1.34 -15.68 -7.74
N GLU A 206 -0.30 -15.67 -6.93
CA GLU A 206 0.54 -16.84 -6.65
C GLU A 206 -0.21 -17.91 -5.82
N SER A 207 0.33 -19.12 -5.81
CA SER A 207 -0.20 -20.20 -5.00
C SER A 207 0.06 -19.99 -3.50
N LYS A 208 -0.75 -20.62 -2.65
CA LYS A 208 -0.53 -20.59 -1.19
C LYS A 208 0.83 -21.14 -0.79
N THR A 209 1.36 -22.11 -1.54
CA THR A 209 2.71 -22.67 -1.33
C THR A 209 3.80 -21.64 -1.61
N GLU A 210 3.68 -20.88 -2.69
CA GLU A 210 4.62 -19.80 -3.02
C GLU A 210 4.55 -18.67 -2.00
N MET A 211 3.34 -18.33 -1.54
CA MET A 211 3.13 -17.35 -0.47
C MET A 211 3.84 -17.78 0.83
N ALA A 212 3.67 -19.05 1.24
CA ALA A 212 4.34 -19.58 2.43
C ALA A 212 5.87 -19.53 2.30
N LYS A 213 6.41 -19.95 1.13
CA LYS A 213 7.86 -19.85 0.86
C LYS A 213 8.35 -18.40 0.93
N ALA A 214 7.60 -17.44 0.37
CA ALA A 214 7.98 -16.03 0.45
C ALA A 214 8.15 -15.56 1.92
N LEU A 215 7.29 -16.02 2.82
CA LEU A 215 7.41 -15.74 4.27
C LEU A 215 8.62 -16.44 4.90
N GLU A 216 8.85 -17.72 4.59
CA GLU A 216 10.01 -18.48 5.07
C GLU A 216 11.33 -17.81 4.68
N TRP A 217 11.43 -17.23 3.50
CA TRP A 217 12.62 -16.50 3.03
C TRP A 217 12.82 -15.13 3.66
N VAL A 218 11.73 -14.45 4.00
CA VAL A 218 11.75 -13.06 4.49
C VAL A 218 11.95 -13.00 6.01
N ILE A 219 11.22 -13.82 6.76
CA ILE A 219 11.15 -13.71 8.23
C ILE A 219 12.51 -13.79 8.92
N PRO A 220 13.44 -14.70 8.54
CA PRO A 220 14.76 -14.79 9.19
C PRO A 220 15.65 -13.55 8.98
N ASP A 221 15.41 -12.78 7.92
CA ASP A 221 16.19 -11.59 7.58
C ASP A 221 15.57 -10.28 8.12
N LEU A 222 14.42 -10.36 8.83
CA LEU A 222 13.78 -9.19 9.44
C LEU A 222 14.22 -9.02 10.90
N PRO A 223 14.49 -7.77 11.35
CA PRO A 223 14.77 -7.47 12.76
C PRO A 223 13.64 -7.95 13.68
N GLU A 224 14.00 -8.68 14.75
CA GLU A 224 13.01 -9.28 15.68
C GLU A 224 12.26 -8.22 16.48
N GLU A 225 12.92 -7.12 16.81
CA GLU A 225 12.38 -6.02 17.61
C GLU A 225 11.34 -5.17 16.87
N LYS A 226 11.22 -5.28 15.55
CA LYS A 226 10.25 -4.49 14.77
C LYS A 226 8.94 -5.24 14.57
N PRO A 227 7.80 -4.60 14.83
CA PRO A 227 6.49 -5.16 14.50
C PRO A 227 6.39 -5.51 13.02
N ARG A 228 5.70 -6.61 12.71
CA ARG A 228 5.55 -7.14 11.36
C ARG A 228 4.09 -7.19 10.95
N HIS A 229 3.80 -6.81 9.71
CA HIS A 229 2.47 -6.89 9.12
C HIS A 229 2.52 -7.66 7.80
N LEU A 230 1.63 -8.63 7.62
CA LEU A 230 1.46 -9.35 6.35
C LEU A 230 0.36 -8.66 5.54
N LEU A 231 0.72 -8.16 4.35
CA LEU A 231 -0.21 -7.63 3.37
C LEU A 231 -0.73 -8.77 2.48
N GLY A 232 -2.07 -8.87 2.34
CA GLY A 232 -2.68 -9.90 1.50
C GLY A 232 -4.10 -10.26 1.84
#